data_d45d71abee5da9ca9bd92c8c6da6ffaf
#
_entry.id   d45d71abee5da9ca9bd92c8c6da6ffaf
#
_cell.length_a   1.000
_cell.length_b   1.000
_cell.length_c   1.000
_cell.angle_alpha   90.00
_cell.angle_beta   90.00
_cell.angle_gamma   90.00
#
_symmetry.space_group_name_H-M   'P 1'
#
loop_
_entity.id
_entity.type
_entity.pdbx_description
1 polymer ?
#
loop_
_entity_poly.entity_id
_entity_poly.type
_entity_poly.pdbx_seq_one_letter_code
_entity_poly.pdbx_strand_id
1 'polypeptide(L)'
;TGDGSVASPFRTIQFAIEHNNTSNGDIILVGPGTYTENINFRGKDITVGSLTLTTGDKSYVSETIIDGGSPSNSDSASVVTFIGGETSSAKLVGFTLQNGNGLMINGTKYGGGIYTKSSSPSLKHLVINNNANSTSANILFGAGIYFGVHSDAILDSSVISNNGESNVGYGGGIYIGNNSDVTFDSVKVNNNKAFQGGGVFLPKNIKNA
;
A
#
# COMPACT_ATOMS: atom_id res chain seq x y z
N THR A 1 9.32 -20.89 14.52
CA THR A 1 8.56 -20.68 13.28
C THR A 1 7.22 -21.39 13.44
N GLY A 2 6.11 -20.63 13.40
CA GLY A 2 4.76 -21.18 13.46
C GLY A 2 4.44 -22.05 12.23
N ASP A 3 3.31 -22.75 12.26
CA ASP A 3 2.79 -23.55 11.14
C ASP A 3 1.61 -22.87 10.42
N GLY A 4 1.26 -21.64 10.83
CA GLY A 4 0.18 -20.84 10.27
C GLY A 4 -1.20 -21.13 10.87
N SER A 5 -1.28 -22.04 11.85
CA SER A 5 -2.52 -22.26 12.62
C SER A 5 -2.75 -21.15 13.64
N VAL A 6 -3.98 -21.06 14.16
CA VAL A 6 -4.32 -20.12 15.24
C VAL A 6 -3.47 -20.36 16.50
N ALA A 7 -3.13 -21.62 16.80
CA ALA A 7 -2.33 -21.97 17.97
C ALA A 7 -0.83 -21.72 17.77
N SER A 8 -0.36 -21.66 16.53
CA SER A 8 1.06 -21.49 16.17
C SER A 8 1.20 -20.61 14.92
N PRO A 9 0.82 -19.31 14.98
CA PRO A 9 0.80 -18.44 13.82
C PRO A 9 2.20 -18.16 13.28
N PHE A 10 2.29 -17.83 12.00
CA PHE A 10 3.50 -17.27 11.42
C PHE A 10 3.84 -15.93 12.08
N ARG A 11 5.12 -15.62 12.20
CA ARG A 11 5.58 -14.38 12.84
C ARG A 11 5.46 -13.15 11.97
N THR A 12 5.49 -13.32 10.65
CA THR A 12 5.49 -12.22 9.69
C THR A 12 4.46 -12.46 8.61
N ILE A 13 3.90 -11.36 8.10
CA ILE A 13 2.92 -11.39 7.01
C ILE A 13 3.62 -11.83 5.72
N GLN A 14 4.85 -11.33 5.46
CA GLN A 14 5.59 -11.69 4.25
C GLN A 14 5.89 -13.19 4.19
N PHE A 15 6.25 -13.81 5.32
CA PHE A 15 6.47 -15.26 5.36
C PHE A 15 5.19 -16.04 5.03
N ALA A 16 4.03 -15.59 5.53
CA ALA A 16 2.75 -16.20 5.20
C ALA A 16 2.42 -16.08 3.69
N ILE A 17 2.70 -14.90 3.08
CA ILE A 17 2.51 -14.69 1.63
C ILE A 17 3.41 -15.64 0.82
N GLU A 18 4.68 -15.79 1.21
CA GLU A 18 5.67 -16.57 0.49
C GLU A 18 5.62 -18.08 0.81
N HIS A 19 4.84 -18.48 1.79
CA HIS A 19 4.74 -19.88 2.18
C HIS A 19 4.31 -20.76 0.99
N ASN A 20 4.94 -21.93 0.86
CA ASN A 20 4.73 -22.83 -0.29
C ASN A 20 3.29 -23.29 -0.48
N ASN A 21 2.52 -23.34 0.60
CA ASN A 21 1.11 -23.74 0.56
C ASN A 21 0.16 -22.55 0.28
N THR A 22 0.67 -21.32 0.27
CA THR A 22 -0.16 -20.13 -0.02
C THR A 22 -0.32 -19.96 -1.52
N SER A 23 -1.54 -20.02 -2.00
CA SER A 23 -1.93 -19.96 -3.41
C SER A 23 -3.07 -18.96 -3.63
N ASN A 24 -3.37 -18.68 -4.90
CA ASN A 24 -4.48 -17.80 -5.26
C ASN A 24 -5.79 -18.27 -4.61
N GLY A 25 -6.54 -17.30 -4.08
CA GLY A 25 -7.81 -17.54 -3.38
C GLY A 25 -7.67 -17.72 -1.86
N ASP A 26 -6.45 -17.93 -1.35
CA ASP A 26 -6.23 -18.10 0.09
C ASP A 26 -6.42 -16.80 0.88
N ILE A 27 -6.71 -16.96 2.17
CA ILE A 27 -6.87 -15.86 3.11
C ILE A 27 -5.77 -15.97 4.18
N ILE A 28 -4.98 -14.90 4.32
CA ILE A 28 -4.05 -14.69 5.43
C ILE A 28 -4.73 -13.77 6.42
N LEU A 29 -5.14 -14.32 7.57
CA LEU A 29 -5.76 -13.56 8.65
C LEU A 29 -4.68 -13.11 9.63
N VAL A 30 -4.61 -11.77 9.84
CA VAL A 30 -3.58 -11.13 10.66
C VAL A 30 -4.20 -10.65 11.96
N GLY A 31 -3.64 -11.10 13.10
CA GLY A 31 -4.05 -10.64 14.43
C GLY A 31 -3.58 -9.21 14.72
N PRO A 32 -4.14 -8.56 15.77
CA PRO A 32 -3.67 -7.26 16.22
C PRO A 32 -2.19 -7.26 16.58
N GLY A 33 -1.49 -6.17 16.25
CA GLY A 33 -0.07 -6.00 16.52
C GLY A 33 0.60 -5.04 15.52
N THR A 34 1.86 -4.72 15.78
CA THR A 34 2.70 -3.96 14.85
C THR A 34 3.69 -4.89 14.17
N TYR A 35 3.58 -4.97 12.86
CA TYR A 35 4.41 -5.79 11.99
C TYR A 35 5.40 -4.87 11.28
N THR A 36 6.67 -4.88 11.74
CA THR A 36 7.73 -4.07 11.15
C THR A 36 8.29 -4.80 9.93
N GLU A 37 7.65 -4.61 8.79
CA GLU A 37 7.98 -5.27 7.54
C GLU A 37 7.48 -4.49 6.30
N ASN A 38 8.04 -4.80 5.15
CA ASN A 38 7.61 -4.32 3.84
C ASN A 38 7.11 -5.53 3.07
N ILE A 39 5.82 -5.59 2.75
CA ILE A 39 5.21 -6.77 2.15
C ILE A 39 5.03 -6.64 0.65
N ASN A 40 5.16 -7.77 -0.05
CA ASN A 40 4.95 -7.90 -1.47
C ASN A 40 4.04 -9.10 -1.75
N PHE A 41 2.97 -8.89 -2.51
CA PHE A 41 2.00 -9.94 -2.83
C PHE A 41 2.53 -11.02 -3.79
N ARG A 42 3.67 -10.76 -4.44
CA ARG A 42 4.37 -11.73 -5.32
C ARG A 42 3.51 -12.29 -6.45
N GLY A 43 2.61 -11.47 -7.00
CA GLY A 43 1.71 -11.91 -8.07
C GLY A 43 0.59 -12.84 -7.62
N LYS A 44 0.38 -12.99 -6.32
CA LYS A 44 -0.68 -13.85 -5.79
C LYS A 44 -1.99 -13.08 -5.61
N ASP A 45 -3.06 -13.63 -6.10
CA ASP A 45 -4.44 -13.17 -5.89
C ASP A 45 -4.97 -13.75 -4.57
N ILE A 46 -4.43 -13.27 -3.45
CA ILE A 46 -4.79 -13.67 -2.09
C ILE A 46 -5.47 -12.52 -1.34
N THR A 47 -6.14 -12.84 -0.25
CA THR A 47 -6.64 -11.84 0.71
C THR A 47 -5.73 -11.78 1.93
N VAL A 48 -5.12 -10.62 2.19
CA VAL A 48 -4.45 -10.33 3.46
C VAL A 48 -5.37 -9.40 4.24
N GLY A 49 -5.87 -9.84 5.38
CA GLY A 49 -6.84 -9.10 6.17
C GLY A 49 -6.57 -9.14 7.66
N SER A 50 -6.82 -8.01 8.36
CA SER A 50 -6.92 -8.01 9.81
C SER A 50 -8.23 -8.68 10.27
N LEU A 51 -8.45 -8.76 11.57
CA LEU A 51 -9.72 -9.27 12.11
C LEU A 51 -10.94 -8.43 11.68
N THR A 52 -10.76 -7.22 11.16
CA THR A 52 -11.83 -6.46 10.48
C THR A 52 -12.51 -7.28 9.37
N LEU A 53 -11.74 -8.12 8.66
CA LEU A 53 -12.24 -8.96 7.57
C LEU A 53 -13.33 -9.94 8.03
N THR A 54 -13.17 -10.53 9.21
CA THR A 54 -14.04 -11.60 9.72
C THR A 54 -15.08 -11.12 10.73
N THR A 55 -14.80 -10.02 11.44
CA THR A 55 -15.69 -9.48 12.48
C THR A 55 -16.54 -8.30 12.00
N GLY A 56 -16.07 -7.58 10.96
CA GLY A 56 -16.64 -6.29 10.56
C GLY A 56 -16.29 -5.13 11.49
N ASP A 57 -15.59 -5.38 12.61
CA ASP A 57 -15.18 -4.35 13.56
C ASP A 57 -13.99 -3.56 13.02
N LYS A 58 -14.18 -2.25 12.85
CA LYS A 58 -13.17 -1.33 12.32
C LYS A 58 -12.12 -0.89 13.34
N SER A 59 -12.28 -1.21 14.62
CA SER A 59 -11.26 -0.94 15.64
C SER A 59 -9.94 -1.64 15.32
N TYR A 60 -10.04 -2.83 14.74
CA TYR A 60 -8.87 -3.61 14.32
C TYR A 60 -7.99 -2.92 13.27
N VAL A 61 -8.51 -1.92 12.53
CA VAL A 61 -7.70 -1.14 11.60
C VAL A 61 -6.58 -0.39 12.32
N SER A 62 -6.87 0.19 13.49
CA SER A 62 -5.88 0.89 14.31
C SER A 62 -5.02 -0.04 15.18
N GLU A 63 -5.48 -1.26 15.39
CA GLU A 63 -4.80 -2.26 16.20
C GLU A 63 -3.88 -3.18 15.37
N THR A 64 -4.02 -3.18 14.02
CA THR A 64 -3.22 -4.01 13.13
C THR A 64 -2.42 -3.13 12.18
N ILE A 65 -1.16 -2.92 12.50
CA ILE A 65 -0.29 -1.94 11.86
C ILE A 65 0.81 -2.66 11.06
N ILE A 66 0.99 -2.27 9.80
CA ILE A 66 2.19 -2.63 9.04
C ILE A 66 3.08 -1.39 8.99
N ASP A 67 4.25 -1.50 9.61
CA ASP A 67 5.23 -0.41 9.75
C ASP A 67 6.43 -0.66 8.84
N GLY A 68 6.55 0.14 7.77
CA GLY A 68 7.61 0.03 6.77
C GLY A 68 8.91 0.76 7.14
N GLY A 69 9.04 1.25 8.37
CA GLY A 69 10.15 2.13 8.78
C GLY A 69 11.53 1.48 8.89
N SER A 70 11.63 0.16 8.77
CA SER A 70 12.90 -0.55 8.86
C SER A 70 13.07 -1.56 7.70
N PRO A 71 13.09 -1.09 6.44
CA PRO A 71 13.18 -1.98 5.30
C PRO A 71 14.54 -2.70 5.27
N SER A 72 14.54 -3.97 4.93
CA SER A 72 15.78 -4.75 4.71
C SER A 72 16.59 -4.23 3.51
N ASN A 73 15.92 -3.53 2.59
CA ASN A 73 16.50 -2.82 1.46
C ASN A 73 15.84 -1.43 1.36
N SER A 74 16.64 -0.38 1.52
CA SER A 74 16.18 1.02 1.44
C SER A 74 15.52 1.39 0.11
N ASP A 75 15.85 0.67 -0.97
CA ASP A 75 15.28 0.89 -2.30
C ASP A 75 13.92 0.18 -2.49
N SER A 76 13.53 -0.68 -1.56
CA SER A 76 12.24 -1.40 -1.56
C SER A 76 11.42 -1.05 -0.31
N ALA A 77 11.28 0.23 -0.02
CA ALA A 77 10.77 0.75 1.23
C ALA A 77 9.29 1.21 1.18
N SER A 78 8.50 0.79 0.18
CA SER A 78 7.03 0.88 0.25
C SER A 78 6.51 -0.09 1.30
N VAL A 79 5.48 0.29 2.09
CA VAL A 79 4.92 -0.63 3.08
C VAL A 79 4.32 -1.86 2.40
N VAL A 80 3.57 -1.65 1.30
CA VAL A 80 2.96 -2.74 0.51
C VAL A 80 3.24 -2.54 -0.98
N THR A 81 3.57 -3.63 -1.68
CA THR A 81 3.78 -3.62 -3.13
C THR A 81 2.94 -4.66 -3.85
N PHE A 82 2.39 -4.25 -5.02
CA PHE A 82 1.67 -5.08 -5.99
C PHE A 82 2.32 -4.85 -7.36
N ILE A 83 3.13 -5.78 -7.81
CA ILE A 83 3.94 -5.65 -9.03
C ILE A 83 4.03 -6.93 -9.87
N GLY A 84 3.24 -7.93 -9.52
CA GLY A 84 3.27 -9.25 -10.16
C GLY A 84 2.06 -9.54 -11.04
N GLY A 85 1.24 -8.52 -11.38
CA GLY A 85 0.03 -8.69 -12.17
C GLY A 85 -1.19 -9.09 -11.33
N GLU A 86 -1.17 -8.77 -10.04
CA GLU A 86 -2.29 -9.02 -9.12
C GLU A 86 -3.56 -8.38 -9.67
N THR A 87 -4.67 -9.13 -9.61
CA THR A 87 -6.00 -8.67 -10.04
C THR A 87 -6.80 -8.09 -8.88
N SER A 88 -8.06 -7.72 -9.10
CA SER A 88 -9.00 -7.31 -8.04
C SER A 88 -9.33 -8.43 -7.03
N SER A 89 -8.89 -9.66 -7.29
CA SER A 89 -8.96 -10.77 -6.35
C SER A 89 -7.86 -10.71 -5.29
N ALA A 90 -6.75 -9.99 -5.54
CA ALA A 90 -5.78 -9.64 -4.52
C ALA A 90 -6.35 -8.53 -3.62
N LYS A 91 -6.51 -8.80 -2.33
CA LYS A 91 -7.17 -7.90 -1.40
C LYS A 91 -6.29 -7.58 -0.20
N LEU A 92 -6.28 -6.30 0.19
CA LEU A 92 -5.70 -5.84 1.45
C LEU A 92 -6.79 -5.15 2.27
N VAL A 93 -7.11 -5.67 3.47
CA VAL A 93 -8.29 -5.25 4.23
C VAL A 93 -7.97 -5.00 5.69
N GLY A 94 -8.27 -3.79 6.19
CA GLY A 94 -8.33 -3.50 7.61
C GLY A 94 -6.99 -3.24 8.30
N PHE A 95 -6.09 -2.46 7.68
CA PHE A 95 -4.76 -2.14 8.23
C PHE A 95 -4.49 -0.65 8.36
N THR A 96 -3.62 -0.30 9.31
CA THR A 96 -2.86 0.95 9.27
C THR A 96 -1.50 0.69 8.61
N LEU A 97 -1.16 1.50 7.58
CA LEU A 97 0.10 1.44 6.83
C LEU A 97 0.88 2.72 7.08
N GLN A 98 2.07 2.61 7.68
CA GLN A 98 2.84 3.77 8.08
C GLN A 98 4.35 3.63 7.87
N ASN A 99 5.06 4.77 7.91
CA ASN A 99 6.53 4.88 7.90
C ASN A 99 7.22 4.30 6.67
N GLY A 100 6.49 3.99 5.60
CA GLY A 100 7.11 3.59 4.34
C GLY A 100 7.81 4.76 3.66
N ASN A 101 8.93 4.51 3.02
CA ASN A 101 9.77 5.53 2.39
C ASN A 101 9.71 5.49 0.84
N GLY A 102 8.98 4.54 0.27
CA GLY A 102 8.78 4.36 -1.16
C GLY A 102 9.81 3.49 -1.86
N LEU A 103 9.37 2.89 -2.97
CA LEU A 103 10.23 2.09 -3.85
C LEU A 103 11.12 3.02 -4.68
N MET A 104 12.43 2.80 -4.67
CA MET A 104 13.40 3.57 -5.45
C MET A 104 13.61 2.97 -6.84
N ILE A 105 13.36 3.75 -7.87
CA ILE A 105 13.65 3.37 -9.26
C ILE A 105 14.38 4.53 -9.95
N ASN A 106 15.60 4.31 -10.37
CA ASN A 106 16.43 5.30 -11.07
C ASN A 106 16.47 6.67 -10.37
N GLY A 107 16.66 6.69 -9.05
CA GLY A 107 16.75 7.93 -8.26
C GLY A 107 15.42 8.59 -7.94
N THR A 108 14.29 8.00 -8.31
CA THR A 108 12.94 8.49 -8.03
C THR A 108 12.22 7.53 -7.10
N LYS A 109 11.52 8.06 -6.10
CA LYS A 109 10.74 7.28 -5.14
C LYS A 109 9.26 7.21 -5.55
N TYR A 110 8.64 6.07 -5.30
CA TYR A 110 7.25 5.82 -5.62
C TYR A 110 6.53 5.11 -4.48
N GLY A 111 5.32 5.54 -4.14
CA GLY A 111 4.41 4.86 -3.24
C GLY A 111 4.98 4.60 -1.85
N GLY A 112 5.00 5.58 -0.96
CA GLY A 112 5.48 5.38 0.41
C GLY A 112 4.69 4.29 1.13
N GLY A 113 3.38 4.46 1.22
CA GLY A 113 2.49 3.45 1.80
C GLY A 113 2.26 2.28 0.84
N ILE A 114 1.71 2.53 -0.35
CA ILE A 114 1.42 1.49 -1.35
C ILE A 114 2.02 1.86 -2.70
N TYR A 115 2.65 0.89 -3.32
CA TYR A 115 3.10 0.95 -4.70
C TYR A 115 2.42 -0.13 -5.55
N THR A 116 1.77 0.27 -6.65
CA THR A 116 1.25 -0.66 -7.65
C THR A 116 1.86 -0.40 -9.03
N LYS A 117 2.03 -1.43 -9.82
CA LYS A 117 2.40 -1.34 -11.24
C LYS A 117 1.87 -2.54 -11.99
N SER A 118 1.07 -2.29 -13.03
CA SER A 118 0.41 -3.36 -13.81
C SER A 118 -0.32 -4.38 -12.93
N SER A 119 -0.94 -3.87 -11.86
CA SER A 119 -1.63 -4.67 -10.84
C SER A 119 -2.82 -3.87 -10.33
N SER A 120 -3.96 -4.52 -10.17
CA SER A 120 -5.27 -3.89 -9.93
C SER A 120 -5.92 -4.41 -8.63
N PRO A 121 -5.27 -4.23 -7.45
CA PRO A 121 -5.75 -4.80 -6.19
C PRO A 121 -7.03 -4.12 -5.69
N SER A 122 -7.75 -4.82 -4.81
CA SER A 122 -8.82 -4.27 -3.99
C SER A 122 -8.31 -3.90 -2.60
N LEU A 123 -8.41 -2.62 -2.26
CA LEU A 123 -7.89 -2.01 -1.03
C LEU A 123 -9.05 -1.50 -0.20
N LYS A 124 -9.24 -2.01 1.02
CA LYS A 124 -10.44 -1.70 1.80
C LYS A 124 -10.13 -1.48 3.28
N HIS A 125 -10.83 -0.50 3.88
CA HIS A 125 -10.70 -0.16 5.30
C HIS A 125 -9.24 0.07 5.72
N LEU A 126 -8.51 0.90 4.95
CA LEU A 126 -7.13 1.23 5.23
C LEU A 126 -6.99 2.62 5.85
N VAL A 127 -6.04 2.75 6.75
CA VAL A 127 -5.48 4.04 7.18
C VAL A 127 -4.04 4.10 6.69
N ILE A 128 -3.76 5.01 5.74
CA ILE A 128 -2.43 5.15 5.12
C ILE A 128 -1.89 6.51 5.55
N ASN A 129 -0.97 6.50 6.50
CA ASN A 129 -0.51 7.73 7.10
C ASN A 129 1.00 7.75 7.38
N ASN A 130 1.55 8.95 7.52
CA ASN A 130 2.95 9.17 7.89
C ASN A 130 3.96 8.45 6.99
N ASN A 131 3.64 8.30 5.71
CA ASN A 131 4.54 7.70 4.74
C ASN A 131 5.34 8.76 3.99
N ALA A 132 6.57 8.42 3.62
CA ALA A 132 7.48 9.23 2.82
C ALA A 132 7.69 10.65 3.37
N ASN A 133 7.80 10.78 4.67
CA ASN A 133 8.08 12.03 5.41
C ASN A 133 9.58 12.28 5.52
N SER A 134 10.39 11.79 4.60
CA SER A 134 11.84 11.98 4.60
C SER A 134 12.23 13.20 3.77
N THR A 135 13.03 14.07 4.31
CA THR A 135 13.62 15.26 3.66
C THR A 135 14.66 14.91 2.58
N SER A 136 14.75 13.68 2.17
CA SER A 136 15.62 13.22 1.08
C SER A 136 15.27 13.96 -0.22
N ALA A 137 16.27 14.49 -0.92
CA ALA A 137 16.12 15.30 -2.14
C ALA A 137 15.57 14.54 -3.37
N ASN A 138 15.12 13.30 -3.20
CA ASN A 138 14.59 12.49 -4.29
C ASN A 138 13.15 12.87 -4.63
N ILE A 139 12.85 12.98 -5.91
CA ILE A 139 11.48 13.20 -6.40
C ILE A 139 10.61 12.02 -5.93
N LEU A 140 9.43 12.34 -5.40
CA LEU A 140 8.50 11.36 -4.86
C LEU A 140 7.17 11.44 -5.61
N PHE A 141 6.64 10.29 -6.01
CA PHE A 141 5.31 10.17 -6.59
C PHE A 141 4.42 9.30 -5.70
N GLY A 142 3.27 9.85 -5.24
CA GLY A 142 2.32 9.16 -4.40
C GLY A 142 2.89 8.80 -3.03
N ALA A 143 3.13 9.78 -2.16
CA ALA A 143 3.69 9.52 -0.82
C ALA A 143 2.83 8.53 -0.02
N GLY A 144 1.50 8.66 -0.06
CA GLY A 144 0.59 7.65 0.47
C GLY A 144 0.48 6.46 -0.47
N ILE A 145 -0.03 6.68 -1.70
CA ILE A 145 -0.27 5.63 -2.69
C ILE A 145 0.22 6.07 -4.06
N TYR A 146 0.96 5.21 -4.73
CA TYR A 146 1.27 5.31 -6.14
C TYR A 146 0.54 4.20 -6.91
N PHE A 147 -0.47 4.59 -7.69
CA PHE A 147 -1.05 3.72 -8.71
C PHE A 147 -0.26 3.93 -10.00
N GLY A 148 0.56 2.95 -10.36
CA GLY A 148 1.40 3.00 -11.54
C GLY A 148 0.63 2.77 -12.83
N VAL A 149 1.33 2.73 -13.95
CA VAL A 149 0.71 2.47 -15.27
C VAL A 149 -0.07 1.15 -15.27
N HIS A 150 -1.26 1.14 -15.87
CA HIS A 150 -2.15 -0.03 -15.95
C HIS A 150 -2.50 -0.63 -14.58
N SER A 151 -2.91 0.24 -13.64
CA SER A 151 -3.33 -0.16 -12.29
C SER A 151 -4.78 0.28 -12.05
N ASP A 152 -5.73 -0.58 -12.40
CA ASP A 152 -7.18 -0.31 -12.27
C ASP A 152 -7.68 -0.78 -10.90
N ALA A 153 -7.14 -0.18 -9.86
CA ALA A 153 -7.38 -0.58 -8.47
C ALA A 153 -8.72 -0.06 -7.93
N ILE A 154 -9.22 -0.73 -6.90
CA ILE A 154 -10.38 -0.28 -6.13
C ILE A 154 -9.90 0.14 -4.74
N LEU A 155 -10.23 1.37 -4.34
CA LEU A 155 -9.95 1.89 -2.99
C LEU A 155 -11.28 2.25 -2.31
N ASP A 156 -11.61 1.50 -1.26
CA ASP A 156 -12.89 1.61 -0.56
C ASP A 156 -12.70 1.92 0.94
N SER A 157 -13.55 2.78 1.49
CA SER A 157 -13.71 3.07 2.92
C SER A 157 -12.36 3.34 3.63
N SER A 158 -11.49 4.14 3.00
CA SER A 158 -10.11 4.31 3.43
C SER A 158 -9.76 5.77 3.71
N VAL A 159 -8.74 5.99 4.55
CA VAL A 159 -8.23 7.32 4.91
C VAL A 159 -6.75 7.41 4.52
N ILE A 160 -6.41 8.42 3.72
CA ILE A 160 -5.03 8.70 3.30
C ILE A 160 -4.65 10.08 3.85
N SER A 161 -3.76 10.11 4.84
CA SER A 161 -3.48 11.35 5.55
C SER A 161 -2.03 11.50 6.02
N ASN A 162 -1.58 12.76 6.15
CA ASN A 162 -0.27 13.09 6.70
C ASN A 162 0.90 12.41 5.97
N ASN A 163 0.78 12.20 4.65
CA ASN A 163 1.84 11.63 3.83
C ASN A 163 2.59 12.73 3.07
N GLY A 164 3.87 12.51 2.83
CA GLY A 164 4.73 13.33 1.98
C GLY A 164 5.24 14.63 2.61
N GLU A 165 6.02 15.39 1.83
CA GLU A 165 6.68 16.65 2.20
C GLU A 165 6.31 17.78 1.24
N SER A 166 6.25 19.02 1.74
CA SER A 166 5.68 20.18 1.02
C SER A 166 6.42 20.58 -0.27
N ASN A 167 7.68 20.26 -0.40
CA ASN A 167 8.53 20.76 -1.48
C ASN A 167 9.02 19.65 -2.44
N VAL A 168 8.51 18.43 -2.31
CA VAL A 168 9.03 17.29 -3.05
C VAL A 168 7.90 16.50 -3.68
N GLY A 169 7.97 16.28 -4.99
CA GLY A 169 7.17 15.29 -5.68
C GLY A 169 5.74 15.69 -6.05
N TYR A 170 4.97 14.68 -6.40
CA TYR A 170 3.62 14.81 -6.96
C TYR A 170 2.69 13.81 -6.29
N GLY A 171 1.46 14.25 -5.93
CA GLY A 171 0.48 13.40 -5.27
C GLY A 171 0.89 13.01 -3.86
N GLY A 172 0.89 13.95 -2.92
CA GLY A 172 1.25 13.67 -1.53
C GLY A 172 0.39 12.58 -0.91
N GLY A 173 -0.91 12.58 -1.15
CA GLY A 173 -1.79 11.46 -0.81
C GLY A 173 -1.71 10.35 -1.85
N ILE A 174 -2.10 10.67 -3.08
CA ILE A 174 -2.28 9.69 -4.16
C ILE A 174 -1.72 10.24 -5.46
N TYR A 175 -0.97 9.42 -6.17
CA TYR A 175 -0.59 9.62 -7.58
C TYR A 175 -1.23 8.53 -8.43
N ILE A 176 -1.87 8.92 -9.55
CA ILE A 176 -2.46 7.98 -10.49
C ILE A 176 -1.71 8.08 -11.82
N GLY A 177 -1.07 6.99 -12.22
CA GLY A 177 -0.29 6.90 -13.46
C GLY A 177 -1.15 6.85 -14.71
N ASN A 178 -0.50 6.96 -15.87
CA ASN A 178 -1.18 6.88 -17.15
C ASN A 178 -1.84 5.53 -17.38
N ASN A 179 -2.98 5.52 -18.10
CA ASN A 179 -3.73 4.32 -18.44
C ASN A 179 -4.14 3.49 -17.20
N SER A 180 -4.47 4.18 -16.10
CA SER A 180 -4.99 3.57 -14.88
C SER A 180 -6.37 4.16 -14.57
N ASP A 181 -7.33 3.29 -14.30
CA ASP A 181 -8.72 3.65 -13.96
C ASP A 181 -9.00 3.21 -12.51
N VAL A 182 -8.75 4.12 -11.56
CA VAL A 182 -8.87 3.84 -10.13
C VAL A 182 -10.27 4.22 -9.64
N THR A 183 -10.97 3.26 -9.06
CA THR A 183 -12.27 3.48 -8.44
C THR A 183 -12.11 3.87 -6.97
N PHE A 184 -12.73 4.97 -6.57
CA PHE A 184 -12.81 5.45 -5.18
C PHE A 184 -14.23 5.34 -4.65
N ASP A 185 -14.39 4.69 -3.50
CA ASP A 185 -15.65 4.68 -2.75
C ASP A 185 -15.37 5.02 -1.28
N SER A 186 -16.07 6.04 -0.75
CA SER A 186 -15.99 6.45 0.65
C SER A 186 -14.54 6.73 1.14
N VAL A 187 -13.71 7.34 0.29
CA VAL A 187 -12.29 7.65 0.56
C VAL A 187 -12.14 9.07 1.09
N LYS A 188 -11.31 9.22 2.14
CA LYS A 188 -10.90 10.53 2.67
C LYS A 188 -9.42 10.76 2.40
N VAL A 189 -9.10 11.90 1.76
CA VAL A 189 -7.71 12.32 1.48
C VAL A 189 -7.49 13.69 2.12
N ASN A 190 -6.66 13.76 3.15
CA ASN A 190 -6.46 15.00 3.89
C ASN A 190 -5.02 15.17 4.43
N ASN A 191 -4.60 16.41 4.67
CA ASN A 191 -3.32 16.75 5.27
C ASN A 191 -2.07 16.12 4.62
N ASN A 192 -2.16 15.72 3.35
CA ASN A 192 -1.01 15.23 2.61
C ASN A 192 -0.27 16.40 1.95
N LYS A 193 1.04 16.24 1.74
CA LYS A 193 1.91 17.29 1.24
C LYS A 193 2.71 16.84 0.03
N ALA A 194 2.83 17.71 -0.97
CA ALA A 194 3.70 17.55 -2.15
C ALA A 194 3.96 18.91 -2.78
N PHE A 195 4.92 18.96 -3.71
CA PHE A 195 5.13 20.16 -4.55
C PHE A 195 3.90 20.44 -5.43
N GLN A 196 3.28 19.39 -5.99
CA GLN A 196 2.02 19.50 -6.74
C GLN A 196 1.06 18.38 -6.33
N GLY A 197 -0.24 18.73 -6.24
CA GLY A 197 -1.29 17.78 -5.88
C GLY A 197 -1.11 17.18 -4.49
N GLY A 198 -1.06 18.00 -3.44
CA GLY A 198 -0.90 17.50 -2.08
C GLY A 198 -1.88 16.38 -1.73
N GLY A 199 -3.14 16.44 -2.18
CA GLY A 199 -4.10 15.34 -2.04
C GLY A 199 -3.93 14.28 -3.10
N VAL A 200 -4.40 14.56 -4.33
CA VAL A 200 -4.37 13.64 -5.48
C VAL A 200 -3.71 14.34 -6.67
N PHE A 201 -2.91 13.63 -7.41
CA PHE A 201 -2.30 14.09 -8.64
C PHE A 201 -2.57 13.13 -9.80
N LEU A 202 -3.10 13.66 -10.90
CA LEU A 202 -3.26 12.97 -12.19
C LEU A 202 -2.41 13.70 -13.22
N PRO A 203 -1.41 13.07 -13.83
CA PRO A 203 -0.65 13.67 -14.92
C PRO A 203 -1.58 13.93 -16.12
N LYS A 204 -1.38 15.06 -16.81
CA LYS A 204 -2.07 15.27 -18.08
C LYS A 204 -1.65 14.19 -19.06
N ASN A 205 -2.59 13.38 -19.53
CA ASN A 205 -2.37 12.53 -20.70
C ASN A 205 -2.09 13.46 -21.89
N ILE A 206 -0.83 13.60 -22.27
CA ILE A 206 -0.49 14.14 -23.58
C ILE A 206 -0.90 13.03 -24.55
N LYS A 207 -2.12 13.11 -25.07
CA LYS A 207 -2.46 12.35 -26.28
C LYS A 207 -1.57 12.95 -27.36
N ASN A 208 -0.56 12.19 -27.80
CA ASN A 208 0.17 12.56 -29.00
C ASN A 208 -0.85 12.62 -30.13
N ALA A 209 -0.97 13.84 -30.69
CA ALA A 209 -1.76 14.12 -31.90
C ALA A 209 -1.09 13.46 -33.11
#